data_1fea87d62cf2a484e0fe8e19bcd96b3b
#
_entry.id   1fea87d62cf2a484e0fe8e19bcd96b3b
#
_cell.length_a   1.000
_cell.length_b   1.000
_cell.length_c   1.000
_cell.angle_alpha   90.00
_cell.angle_beta   90.00
_cell.angle_gamma   90.00
#
_symmetry.space_group_name_H-M   'P 1'
#
loop_
_entity.id
_entity.type
_entity.pdbx_description
1 polymer ?
#
loop_
_entity_poly.entity_id
_entity_poly.type
_entity_poly.pdbx_seq_one_letter_code
_entity_poly.pdbx_strand_id
1 'polypeptide(L)'
;MTGQEPQAVEIDTSKPHPARMYDWFLGGKDNYPVDEQMARQLLALDARGRDMARVNRAFMHRATRWLAESGVRQFLDIGSGIPTEPNLHQIAQRTAPDARVVYCDNDPIVLAHAAALLRSTPEGATEYIQADARRPDAILEAAGGILDFDRPIALSLLALLHFVDDEDGAAELVDRLVERLPSGSYLVLSHTTGDFDPEGAAEARALYKARGMTLRPRSRAELTAFFHGLELVEPGVSLSADWRPELGEVIEVPGHEPIPGYAGVARKR
;
A
#
# COMPACT_ATOMS: atom_id res chain seq x y z
N MET A 1 -16.80 0.15 37.06
CA MET A 1 -16.47 0.28 35.63
C MET A 1 -15.76 1.62 35.46
N THR A 2 -14.45 1.59 35.55
CA THR A 2 -13.62 2.77 35.32
C THR A 2 -13.41 2.92 33.82
N GLY A 3 -14.16 3.85 33.22
CA GLY A 3 -13.94 4.23 31.84
C GLY A 3 -12.54 4.87 31.73
N GLN A 4 -11.60 4.14 31.09
CA GLN A 4 -10.41 4.78 30.56
C GLN A 4 -10.87 5.62 29.39
N GLU A 5 -10.75 6.93 29.50
CA GLU A 5 -10.85 7.81 28.35
C GLU A 5 -9.79 7.38 27.32
N PRO A 6 -10.11 7.31 26.03
CA PRO A 6 -9.12 7.01 25.03
C PRO A 6 -8.03 8.08 25.12
N GLN A 7 -6.79 7.68 25.39
CA GLN A 7 -5.65 8.57 25.34
C GLN A 7 -5.61 9.18 23.92
N ALA A 8 -5.68 10.51 23.86
CA ALA A 8 -5.52 11.21 22.61
C ALA A 8 -4.13 10.84 22.03
N VAL A 9 -4.13 10.18 20.88
CA VAL A 9 -2.90 9.80 20.21
C VAL A 9 -2.23 11.07 19.70
N GLU A 10 -1.03 11.34 20.18
CA GLU A 10 -0.26 12.53 19.80
C GLU A 10 0.29 12.34 18.37
N ILE A 11 -0.16 13.17 17.44
CA ILE A 11 0.30 13.18 16.06
C ILE A 11 1.54 14.07 15.98
N ASP A 12 2.70 13.50 15.64
CA ASP A 12 3.90 14.28 15.36
C ASP A 12 3.77 15.03 14.03
N THR A 13 3.49 16.32 14.12
CA THR A 13 3.39 17.23 12.95
C THR A 13 4.70 17.96 12.64
N SER A 14 5.78 17.67 13.36
CA SER A 14 7.09 18.30 13.17
C SER A 14 7.90 17.67 12.05
N LYS A 15 7.55 16.44 11.64
CA LYS A 15 8.22 15.66 10.60
C LYS A 15 7.24 15.23 9.52
N PRO A 16 7.69 15.19 8.25
CA PRO A 16 6.84 14.66 7.19
C PRO A 16 6.60 13.16 7.39
N HIS A 17 5.42 12.69 6.94
CA HIS A 17 5.07 11.28 6.97
C HIS A 17 4.65 10.79 5.57
N PRO A 18 5.09 9.58 5.12
CA PRO A 18 4.77 9.07 3.79
C PRO A 18 3.28 9.04 3.47
N ALA A 19 2.44 8.57 4.38
CA ALA A 19 0.99 8.52 4.18
C ALA A 19 0.37 9.92 3.94
N ARG A 20 0.82 10.93 4.67
CA ARG A 20 0.36 12.32 4.54
C ARG A 20 0.87 12.99 3.26
N MET A 21 2.11 12.72 2.86
CA MET A 21 2.63 13.16 1.57
C MET A 21 1.87 12.52 0.41
N TYR A 22 1.54 11.23 0.51
CA TYR A 22 0.75 10.52 -0.48
C TYR A 22 -0.66 11.11 -0.62
N ASP A 23 -1.33 11.45 0.50
CA ASP A 23 -2.58 12.18 0.52
C ASP A 23 -2.47 13.51 -0.24
N TRP A 24 -1.42 14.28 0.00
CA TRP A 24 -1.19 15.53 -0.71
C TRP A 24 -0.97 15.34 -2.22
N PHE A 25 -0.24 14.29 -2.65
CA PHE A 25 -0.08 13.98 -4.07
C PHE A 25 -1.41 13.66 -4.75
N LEU A 26 -2.33 13.03 -4.05
CA LEU A 26 -3.68 12.73 -4.54
C LEU A 26 -4.64 13.95 -4.48
N GLY A 27 -4.20 15.08 -3.91
CA GLY A 27 -5.00 16.28 -3.77
C GLY A 27 -5.88 16.29 -2.52
N GLY A 28 -5.61 15.41 -1.56
CA GLY A 28 -6.23 15.36 -0.24
C GLY A 28 -5.86 16.56 0.62
N LYS A 29 -6.47 16.64 1.81
CA LYS A 29 -6.33 17.76 2.75
C LYS A 29 -5.91 17.31 4.15
N ASP A 30 -5.69 16.01 4.32
CA ASP A 30 -5.37 15.40 5.61
C ASP A 30 -3.85 15.29 5.80
N ASN A 31 -3.16 16.39 5.48
CA ASN A 31 -1.71 16.57 5.55
C ASN A 31 -1.35 17.90 6.21
N TYR A 32 -0.11 18.04 6.63
CA TYR A 32 0.41 19.23 7.31
C TYR A 32 1.41 19.99 6.43
N PRO A 33 1.72 21.26 6.75
CA PRO A 33 2.68 22.06 5.96
C PRO A 33 4.04 21.40 5.76
N VAL A 34 4.52 20.59 6.71
CA VAL A 34 5.79 19.87 6.61
C VAL A 34 5.72 18.76 5.55
N ASP A 35 4.57 18.08 5.42
CA ASP A 35 4.33 17.04 4.41
C ASP A 35 4.26 17.67 3.02
N GLU A 36 3.50 18.76 2.89
CA GLU A 36 3.40 19.53 1.64
C GLU A 36 4.76 20.08 1.19
N GLN A 37 5.56 20.63 2.11
CA GLN A 37 6.90 21.14 1.80
C GLN A 37 7.79 20.03 1.23
N MET A 38 7.80 18.86 1.85
CA MET A 38 8.57 17.71 1.38
C MET A 38 8.07 17.21 0.02
N ALA A 39 6.75 17.08 -0.14
CA ALA A 39 6.14 16.66 -1.39
C ALA A 39 6.46 17.62 -2.55
N ARG A 40 6.48 18.94 -2.32
CA ARG A 40 6.89 19.92 -3.32
C ARG A 40 8.38 19.79 -3.70
N GLN A 41 9.24 19.46 -2.74
CA GLN A 41 10.66 19.20 -3.03
C GLN A 41 10.83 17.96 -3.92
N LEU A 42 10.06 16.90 -3.66
CA LEU A 42 10.03 15.70 -4.51
C LEU A 42 9.52 16.00 -5.93
N LEU A 43 8.44 16.81 -6.06
CA LEU A 43 7.95 17.23 -7.38
C LEU A 43 8.94 18.10 -8.15
N ALA A 44 9.85 18.80 -7.47
CA ALA A 44 10.92 19.54 -8.14
C ALA A 44 12.01 18.62 -8.71
N LEU A 45 12.18 17.42 -8.12
CA LEU A 45 13.07 16.38 -8.66
C LEU A 45 12.39 15.58 -9.79
N ASP A 46 11.14 15.20 -9.58
CA ASP A 46 10.34 14.47 -10.58
C ASP A 46 8.90 14.99 -10.58
N ALA A 47 8.54 15.72 -11.62
CA ALA A 47 7.19 16.30 -11.78
C ALA A 47 6.07 15.27 -11.85
N ARG A 48 6.39 13.98 -12.13
CA ARG A 48 5.45 12.86 -12.24
C ARG A 48 4.94 12.34 -10.89
N GLY A 49 5.42 12.88 -9.75
CA GLY A 49 5.07 12.37 -8.41
C GLY A 49 3.56 12.24 -8.14
N ARG A 50 2.74 13.17 -8.67
CA ARG A 50 1.27 13.05 -8.58
C ARG A 50 0.72 11.92 -9.44
N ASP A 51 1.25 11.75 -10.62
CA ASP A 51 0.83 10.70 -11.55
C ASP A 51 1.27 9.32 -11.05
N MET A 52 2.44 9.22 -10.40
CA MET A 52 2.85 8.00 -9.70
C MET A 52 1.81 7.56 -8.64
N ALA A 53 1.34 8.49 -7.82
CA ALA A 53 0.31 8.19 -6.82
C ALA A 53 -1.01 7.76 -7.46
N ARG A 54 -1.46 8.46 -8.52
CA ARG A 54 -2.71 8.14 -9.25
C ARG A 54 -2.63 6.77 -9.94
N VAL A 55 -1.53 6.49 -10.63
CA VAL A 55 -1.29 5.20 -11.31
C VAL A 55 -1.25 4.05 -10.29
N ASN A 56 -0.60 4.26 -9.15
CA ASN A 56 -0.59 3.26 -8.08
C ASN A 56 -1.99 3.00 -7.52
N ARG A 57 -2.82 4.04 -7.34
CA ARG A 57 -4.23 3.88 -6.94
C ARG A 57 -5.02 3.10 -7.98
N ALA A 58 -4.86 3.44 -9.26
CA ALA A 58 -5.53 2.72 -10.35
C ALA A 58 -5.11 1.23 -10.39
N PHE A 59 -3.83 0.92 -10.15
CA PHE A 59 -3.38 -0.47 -9.99
C PHE A 59 -4.08 -1.16 -8.81
N MET A 60 -4.14 -0.54 -7.64
CA MET A 60 -4.85 -1.09 -6.48
C MET A 60 -6.31 -1.42 -6.83
N HIS A 61 -7.02 -0.54 -7.52
CA HIS A 61 -8.39 -0.77 -7.93
C HIS A 61 -8.52 -1.99 -8.86
N ARG A 62 -7.65 -2.10 -9.87
CA ARG A 62 -7.66 -3.22 -10.83
C ARG A 62 -7.33 -4.54 -10.14
N ALA A 63 -6.27 -4.58 -9.34
CA ALA A 63 -5.87 -5.78 -8.61
C ALA A 63 -6.95 -6.24 -7.62
N THR A 64 -7.53 -5.34 -6.85
CA THR A 64 -8.60 -5.66 -5.90
C THR A 64 -9.85 -6.19 -6.60
N ARG A 65 -10.28 -5.54 -7.70
CA ARG A 65 -11.40 -6.02 -8.52
C ARG A 65 -11.14 -7.44 -9.00
N TRP A 66 -9.99 -7.67 -9.65
CA TRP A 66 -9.64 -8.97 -10.18
C TRP A 66 -9.63 -10.06 -9.10
N LEU A 67 -9.07 -9.77 -7.93
CA LEU A 67 -9.05 -10.70 -6.79
C LEU A 67 -10.46 -11.03 -6.29
N ALA A 68 -11.33 -10.04 -6.15
CA ALA A 68 -12.71 -10.25 -5.74
C ALA A 68 -13.51 -11.08 -6.77
N GLU A 69 -13.30 -10.81 -8.08
CA GLU A 69 -13.87 -11.60 -9.19
C GLU A 69 -13.31 -13.03 -9.23
N SER A 70 -12.04 -13.22 -8.82
CA SER A 70 -11.39 -14.54 -8.69
C SER A 70 -11.83 -15.32 -7.44
N GLY A 71 -12.77 -14.79 -6.65
CA GLY A 71 -13.34 -15.47 -5.49
C GLY A 71 -12.68 -15.14 -4.14
N VAL A 72 -11.71 -14.23 -4.09
CA VAL A 72 -11.15 -13.78 -2.81
C VAL A 72 -12.19 -12.97 -2.04
N ARG A 73 -12.28 -13.24 -0.74
CA ARG A 73 -13.25 -12.60 0.17
C ARG A 73 -12.58 -11.97 1.39
N GLN A 74 -11.27 -12.07 1.51
CA GLN A 74 -10.52 -11.54 2.62
C GLN A 74 -9.30 -10.76 2.12
N PHE A 75 -9.12 -9.58 2.66
CA PHE A 75 -8.05 -8.65 2.25
C PHE A 75 -7.33 -8.11 3.49
N LEU A 76 -6.02 -8.14 3.49
CA LEU A 76 -5.16 -7.51 4.48
C LEU A 76 -4.31 -6.46 3.76
N ASP A 77 -4.56 -5.19 4.02
CA ASP A 77 -3.88 -4.06 3.38
C ASP A 77 -2.95 -3.37 4.37
N ILE A 78 -1.66 -3.60 4.25
CA ILE A 78 -0.62 -3.08 5.15
C ILE A 78 0.05 -1.87 4.51
N GLY A 79 0.14 -0.76 5.26
CA GLY A 79 0.54 0.54 4.74
C GLY A 79 -0.59 1.20 3.95
N SER A 80 -1.80 1.11 4.48
CA SER A 80 -3.01 1.55 3.79
C SER A 80 -3.07 3.05 3.52
N GLY A 81 -2.34 3.85 4.31
CA GLY A 81 -2.35 5.31 4.22
C GLY A 81 -3.70 5.93 4.59
N ILE A 82 -3.81 7.23 4.37
CA ILE A 82 -5.05 7.98 4.62
C ILE A 82 -6.15 7.53 3.66
N PRO A 83 -7.36 7.20 4.16
CA PRO A 83 -8.46 6.76 3.32
C PRO A 83 -8.80 7.75 2.22
N THR A 84 -8.77 7.29 0.97
CA THR A 84 -9.11 8.08 -0.23
C THR A 84 -10.08 7.28 -1.08
N GLU A 85 -11.27 7.82 -1.32
CA GLU A 85 -12.29 7.11 -2.10
C GLU A 85 -11.96 7.02 -3.60
N PRO A 86 -12.29 5.89 -4.23
CA PRO A 86 -12.78 4.66 -3.63
C PRO A 86 -11.68 3.90 -2.91
N ASN A 87 -11.95 3.48 -1.66
CA ASN A 87 -11.05 2.66 -0.86
C ASN A 87 -11.05 1.18 -1.32
N LEU A 88 -10.05 0.39 -0.91
CA LEU A 88 -9.93 -1.02 -1.28
C LEU A 88 -11.22 -1.81 -0.95
N HIS A 89 -11.78 -1.64 0.26
CA HIS A 89 -13.02 -2.34 0.64
C HIS A 89 -14.21 -1.98 -0.27
N GLN A 90 -14.31 -0.71 -0.70
CA GLN A 90 -15.39 -0.29 -1.59
C GLN A 90 -15.27 -0.96 -2.97
N ILE A 91 -14.05 -1.16 -3.46
CA ILE A 91 -13.79 -1.92 -4.69
C ILE A 91 -14.11 -3.40 -4.51
N ALA A 92 -13.62 -4.03 -3.44
CA ALA A 92 -13.86 -5.44 -3.16
C ALA A 92 -15.35 -5.73 -2.95
N GLN A 93 -16.03 -4.92 -2.15
CA GLN A 93 -17.44 -5.12 -1.77
C GLN A 93 -18.44 -4.78 -2.89
N ARG A 94 -18.04 -4.04 -3.92
CA ARG A 94 -18.87 -3.90 -5.15
C ARG A 94 -19.04 -5.23 -5.88
N THR A 95 -18.02 -6.08 -5.85
CA THR A 95 -18.01 -7.40 -6.51
C THR A 95 -18.43 -8.52 -5.55
N ALA A 96 -18.00 -8.41 -4.30
CA ALA A 96 -18.19 -9.38 -3.23
C ALA A 96 -18.67 -8.67 -1.96
N PRO A 97 -19.98 -8.42 -1.80
CA PRO A 97 -20.52 -7.66 -0.67
C PRO A 97 -20.13 -8.20 0.71
N ASP A 98 -19.86 -9.50 0.80
CA ASP A 98 -19.41 -10.21 2.01
C ASP A 98 -17.88 -10.11 2.26
N ALA A 99 -17.14 -9.34 1.45
CA ALA A 99 -15.70 -9.22 1.60
C ALA A 99 -15.33 -8.56 2.94
N ARG A 100 -14.31 -9.13 3.59
CA ARG A 100 -13.71 -8.62 4.82
C ARG A 100 -12.39 -7.96 4.52
N VAL A 101 -12.17 -6.76 5.02
CA VAL A 101 -10.97 -5.98 4.77
C VAL A 101 -10.38 -5.49 6.08
N VAL A 102 -9.14 -5.83 6.34
CA VAL A 102 -8.36 -5.29 7.45
C VAL A 102 -7.32 -4.35 6.89
N TYR A 103 -7.34 -3.11 7.35
CA TYR A 103 -6.35 -2.10 7.06
C TYR A 103 -5.33 -2.02 8.19
N CYS A 104 -4.08 -1.76 7.86
CA CYS A 104 -3.02 -1.55 8.83
C CYS A 104 -2.13 -0.38 8.39
N ASP A 105 -1.87 0.54 9.32
CA ASP A 105 -0.89 1.61 9.13
C ASP A 105 -0.26 1.99 10.47
N ASN A 106 0.90 2.64 10.46
CA ASN A 106 1.55 3.10 11.68
C ASN A 106 1.24 4.56 12.03
N ASP A 107 0.70 5.36 11.09
CA ASP A 107 0.35 6.75 11.38
C ASP A 107 -1.00 6.83 12.13
N PRO A 108 -1.01 7.37 13.34
CA PRO A 108 -2.24 7.49 14.14
C PRO A 108 -3.31 8.37 13.48
N ILE A 109 -2.95 9.26 12.56
CA ILE A 109 -3.94 10.07 11.82
C ILE A 109 -4.82 9.18 10.94
N VAL A 110 -4.24 8.11 10.39
CA VAL A 110 -4.96 7.15 9.54
C VAL A 110 -6.05 6.46 10.35
N LEU A 111 -5.77 6.07 11.60
CA LEU A 111 -6.77 5.47 12.50
C LEU A 111 -7.94 6.43 12.77
N ALA A 112 -7.66 7.70 13.02
CA ALA A 112 -8.69 8.71 13.28
C ALA A 112 -9.63 8.89 12.07
N HIS A 113 -9.08 8.91 10.86
CA HIS A 113 -9.86 9.01 9.63
C HIS A 113 -10.58 7.70 9.30
N ALA A 114 -9.93 6.54 9.50
CA ALA A 114 -10.53 5.24 9.26
C ALA A 114 -11.83 5.03 10.05
N ALA A 115 -11.84 5.35 11.33
CA ALA A 115 -13.01 5.24 12.19
C ALA A 115 -14.21 6.09 11.70
N ALA A 116 -13.93 7.22 11.03
CA ALA A 116 -14.97 8.12 10.52
C ALA A 116 -15.46 7.75 9.11
N LEU A 117 -14.58 7.23 8.26
CA LEU A 117 -14.80 7.12 6.81
C LEU A 117 -15.01 5.69 6.30
N LEU A 118 -14.48 4.66 7.00
CA LEU A 118 -14.60 3.28 6.55
C LEU A 118 -15.96 2.69 6.93
N ARG A 119 -16.88 2.66 5.96
CA ARG A 119 -18.20 2.04 6.10
C ARG A 119 -18.28 0.80 5.22
N SER A 120 -18.36 -0.36 5.86
CA SER A 120 -18.60 -1.63 5.19
C SER A 120 -20.04 -1.78 4.70
N THR A 121 -20.25 -2.69 3.74
CA THR A 121 -21.58 -3.26 3.45
C THR A 121 -22.10 -4.00 4.68
N PRO A 122 -23.44 -4.23 4.79
CA PRO A 122 -24.02 -4.99 5.91
C PRO A 122 -23.51 -6.43 6.01
N GLU A 123 -23.14 -7.06 4.88
CA GLU A 123 -22.67 -8.45 4.79
C GLU A 123 -21.15 -8.57 4.99
N GLY A 124 -20.41 -7.49 4.73
CA GLY A 124 -18.97 -7.43 4.84
C GLY A 124 -18.48 -6.93 6.19
N ALA A 125 -17.17 -6.73 6.28
CA ALA A 125 -16.54 -6.10 7.44
C ALA A 125 -15.32 -5.28 7.04
N THR A 126 -15.11 -4.17 7.72
CA THR A 126 -13.87 -3.40 7.66
C THR A 126 -13.37 -3.16 9.07
N GLU A 127 -12.08 -3.36 9.28
CA GLU A 127 -11.42 -3.09 10.55
C GLU A 127 -10.08 -2.41 10.30
N TYR A 128 -9.57 -1.70 11.29
CA TYR A 128 -8.32 -1.00 11.22
C TYR A 128 -7.39 -1.38 12.38
N ILE A 129 -6.13 -1.67 12.06
CA ILE A 129 -5.06 -2.00 13.00
C ILE A 129 -4.00 -0.90 12.94
N GLN A 130 -3.69 -0.26 14.07
CA GLN A 130 -2.53 0.60 14.16
C GLN A 130 -1.30 -0.25 14.51
N ALA A 131 -0.44 -0.48 13.52
CA ALA A 131 0.80 -1.22 13.73
C ALA A 131 1.87 -0.85 12.69
N ASP A 132 3.12 -1.04 13.05
CA ASP A 132 4.26 -0.91 12.15
C ASP A 132 4.40 -2.19 11.31
N ALA A 133 4.52 -2.04 10.00
CA ALA A 133 4.72 -3.15 9.06
C ALA A 133 5.92 -4.04 9.43
N ARG A 134 6.96 -3.46 10.06
CA ARG A 134 8.14 -4.19 10.55
C ARG A 134 7.86 -5.12 11.74
N ARG A 135 6.60 -5.17 12.18
CA ARG A 135 6.13 -6.09 13.25
C ARG A 135 5.04 -7.03 12.71
N PRO A 136 5.37 -7.88 11.72
CA PRO A 136 4.40 -8.70 11.01
C PRO A 136 3.58 -9.61 11.93
N ASP A 137 4.21 -10.20 12.97
CA ASP A 137 3.50 -11.09 13.89
C ASP A 137 2.38 -10.38 14.66
N ALA A 138 2.60 -9.14 15.10
CA ALA A 138 1.58 -8.36 15.79
C ALA A 138 0.40 -8.02 14.85
N ILE A 139 0.68 -7.74 13.58
CA ILE A 139 -0.36 -7.49 12.57
C ILE A 139 -1.19 -8.75 12.32
N LEU A 140 -0.53 -9.90 12.13
CA LEU A 140 -1.18 -11.19 11.88
C LEU A 140 -2.05 -11.63 13.05
N GLU A 141 -1.57 -11.45 14.29
CA GLU A 141 -2.32 -11.73 15.50
C GLU A 141 -3.58 -10.87 15.59
N ALA A 142 -3.46 -9.57 15.40
CA ALA A 142 -4.58 -8.64 15.44
C ALA A 142 -5.59 -8.90 14.29
N ALA A 143 -5.09 -9.16 13.07
CA ALA A 143 -5.94 -9.48 11.92
C ALA A 143 -6.72 -10.78 12.09
N GLY A 144 -6.20 -11.75 12.88
CA GLY A 144 -6.86 -13.02 13.18
C GLY A 144 -8.18 -12.90 13.94
N GLY A 145 -8.47 -11.73 14.53
CA GLY A 145 -9.78 -11.43 15.11
C GLY A 145 -10.88 -11.19 14.08
N ILE A 146 -10.53 -10.90 12.83
CA ILE A 146 -11.43 -10.50 11.74
C ILE A 146 -11.32 -11.45 10.55
N LEU A 147 -10.09 -11.80 10.17
CA LEU A 147 -9.78 -12.67 9.04
C LEU A 147 -9.61 -14.12 9.50
N ASP A 148 -10.11 -15.02 8.69
CA ASP A 148 -9.98 -16.47 8.85
C ASP A 148 -8.74 -16.94 8.07
N PHE A 149 -7.66 -17.26 8.77
CA PHE A 149 -6.42 -17.72 8.19
C PHE A 149 -6.43 -19.17 7.67
N ASP A 150 -7.58 -19.85 7.74
CA ASP A 150 -7.81 -21.12 7.04
C ASP A 150 -8.40 -20.92 5.64
N ARG A 151 -8.72 -19.68 5.25
CA ARG A 151 -9.30 -19.30 3.95
C ARG A 151 -8.40 -18.31 3.22
N PRO A 152 -8.37 -18.32 1.86
CA PRO A 152 -7.52 -17.44 1.07
C PRO A 152 -7.66 -15.96 1.44
N ILE A 153 -6.52 -15.28 1.56
CA ILE A 153 -6.40 -13.86 1.87
C ILE A 153 -5.58 -13.19 0.76
N ALA A 154 -5.98 -12.02 0.30
CA ALA A 154 -5.15 -11.13 -0.48
C ALA A 154 -4.39 -10.19 0.46
N LEU A 155 -3.07 -10.34 0.52
CA LEU A 155 -2.16 -9.46 1.22
C LEU A 155 -1.66 -8.38 0.28
N SER A 156 -1.91 -7.11 0.61
CA SER A 156 -1.48 -5.95 -0.16
C SER A 156 -0.39 -5.19 0.59
N LEU A 157 0.73 -4.92 -0.09
CA LEU A 157 1.84 -4.08 0.34
C LEU A 157 2.09 -3.05 -0.77
N LEU A 158 1.20 -2.06 -0.88
CA LEU A 158 1.15 -1.11 -1.98
C LEU A 158 1.89 0.17 -1.63
N ALA A 159 2.91 0.52 -2.43
CA ALA A 159 3.76 1.69 -2.19
C ALA A 159 4.33 1.76 -0.74
N LEU A 160 4.62 0.60 -0.15
CA LEU A 160 5.08 0.47 1.23
C LEU A 160 6.55 0.06 1.36
N LEU A 161 6.95 -1.02 0.65
CA LEU A 161 8.26 -1.65 0.90
C LEU A 161 9.46 -0.77 0.53
N HIS A 162 9.26 0.30 -0.22
CA HIS A 162 10.33 1.27 -0.47
C HIS A 162 10.65 2.15 0.76
N PHE A 163 9.87 2.06 1.84
CA PHE A 163 10.18 2.67 3.14
C PHE A 163 10.84 1.68 4.12
N VAL A 164 11.12 0.45 3.67
CA VAL A 164 11.86 -0.57 4.45
C VAL A 164 13.12 -0.91 3.67
N ASP A 165 14.29 -0.64 4.27
CA ASP A 165 15.58 -1.00 3.63
C ASP A 165 15.80 -2.52 3.70
N ASP A 166 16.70 -3.03 2.85
CA ASP A 166 17.08 -4.45 2.87
C ASP A 166 17.75 -4.82 4.20
N GLU A 167 18.55 -3.88 4.77
CA GLU A 167 19.19 -4.03 6.08
C GLU A 167 18.16 -4.06 7.24
N ASP A 168 16.97 -3.49 7.02
CA ASP A 168 15.86 -3.51 7.98
C ASP A 168 14.95 -4.75 7.81
N GLY A 169 15.35 -5.71 6.97
CA GLY A 169 14.68 -6.99 6.81
C GLY A 169 13.44 -6.95 5.90
N ALA A 170 13.47 -6.19 4.79
CA ALA A 170 12.32 -6.09 3.87
C ALA A 170 11.89 -7.46 3.30
N ALA A 171 12.84 -8.34 2.97
CA ALA A 171 12.55 -9.67 2.44
C ALA A 171 11.94 -10.58 3.51
N GLU A 172 12.55 -10.63 4.68
CA GLU A 172 12.09 -11.42 5.83
C GLU A 172 10.68 -11.00 6.30
N LEU A 173 10.37 -9.70 6.20
CA LEU A 173 9.02 -9.18 6.48
C LEU A 173 8.00 -9.79 5.52
N VAL A 174 8.27 -9.78 4.21
CA VAL A 174 7.37 -10.36 3.21
C VAL A 174 7.24 -11.86 3.40
N ASP A 175 8.35 -12.57 3.58
CA ASP A 175 8.37 -14.01 3.81
C ASP A 175 7.54 -14.38 5.04
N ARG A 176 7.70 -13.66 6.14
CA ARG A 176 6.97 -13.90 7.38
C ARG A 176 5.46 -13.71 7.22
N LEU A 177 5.05 -12.67 6.50
CA LEU A 177 3.63 -12.44 6.20
C LEU A 177 3.07 -13.54 5.29
N VAL A 178 3.78 -13.86 4.20
CA VAL A 178 3.35 -14.87 3.22
C VAL A 178 3.31 -16.26 3.83
N GLU A 179 4.27 -16.62 4.70
CA GLU A 179 4.32 -17.93 5.36
C GLU A 179 3.00 -18.26 6.09
N ARG A 180 2.39 -17.26 6.73
CA ARG A 180 1.15 -17.41 7.51
C ARG A 180 -0.11 -17.51 6.67
N LEU A 181 -0.06 -17.12 5.40
CA LEU A 181 -1.22 -17.21 4.52
C LEU A 181 -1.48 -18.65 4.08
N PRO A 182 -2.73 -19.09 3.97
CA PRO A 182 -3.06 -20.41 3.44
C PRO A 182 -2.84 -20.50 1.93
N SER A 183 -2.79 -21.73 1.41
CA SER A 183 -2.80 -21.99 -0.05
C SER A 183 -3.99 -21.31 -0.72
N GLY A 184 -3.80 -20.80 -1.92
CA GLY A 184 -4.81 -20.03 -2.65
C GLY A 184 -4.85 -18.54 -2.31
N SER A 185 -4.05 -18.08 -1.34
CA SER A 185 -3.86 -16.66 -1.03
C SER A 185 -3.03 -15.94 -2.08
N TYR A 186 -3.03 -14.62 -2.03
CA TYR A 186 -2.33 -13.77 -2.98
C TYR A 186 -1.47 -12.72 -2.27
N LEU A 187 -0.33 -12.40 -2.88
CA LEU A 187 0.51 -11.26 -2.55
C LEU A 187 0.36 -10.22 -3.66
N VAL A 188 0.08 -8.98 -3.28
CA VAL A 188 -0.06 -7.82 -4.17
C VAL A 188 0.98 -6.79 -3.77
N LEU A 189 1.90 -6.46 -4.67
CA LEU A 189 2.94 -5.47 -4.42
C LEU A 189 2.91 -4.37 -5.45
N SER A 190 3.21 -3.14 -5.01
CA SER A 190 3.65 -2.05 -5.88
C SER A 190 4.82 -1.31 -5.25
N HIS A 191 5.70 -0.77 -6.09
CA HIS A 191 6.98 -0.24 -5.63
C HIS A 191 7.53 0.81 -6.58
N THR A 192 8.13 1.88 -6.03
CA THR A 192 8.87 2.84 -6.85
C THR A 192 10.20 2.27 -7.33
N THR A 193 10.65 2.72 -8.49
CA THR A 193 11.91 2.24 -9.10
C THR A 193 12.81 3.40 -9.51
N GLY A 194 14.11 3.14 -9.54
CA GLY A 194 15.12 4.01 -10.14
C GLY A 194 15.57 3.56 -11.53
N ASP A 195 14.94 2.53 -12.13
CA ASP A 195 15.39 1.94 -13.40
C ASP A 195 15.37 2.94 -14.57
N PHE A 196 14.52 3.97 -14.51
CA PHE A 196 14.34 4.96 -15.58
C PHE A 196 15.11 6.27 -15.33
N ASP A 197 15.43 6.56 -14.08
CA ASP A 197 16.19 7.74 -13.66
C ASP A 197 16.94 7.41 -12.35
N PRO A 198 18.13 6.78 -12.45
CA PRO A 198 18.93 6.43 -11.27
C PRO A 198 19.44 7.65 -10.50
N GLU A 199 19.71 8.77 -11.19
CA GLU A 199 20.22 10.00 -10.58
C GLU A 199 19.12 10.67 -9.75
N GLY A 200 17.95 10.91 -10.34
CA GLY A 200 16.79 11.45 -9.62
C GLY A 200 16.34 10.56 -8.45
N ALA A 201 16.40 9.23 -8.61
CA ALA A 201 16.13 8.29 -7.53
C ALA A 201 17.13 8.41 -6.38
N ALA A 202 18.42 8.63 -6.67
CA ALA A 202 19.45 8.86 -5.66
C ALA A 202 19.25 10.20 -4.94
N GLU A 203 18.88 11.27 -5.66
CA GLU A 203 18.54 12.58 -5.06
C GLU A 203 17.30 12.49 -4.15
N ALA A 204 16.24 11.80 -4.59
CA ALA A 204 15.07 11.56 -3.78
C ALA A 204 15.42 10.78 -2.49
N ARG A 205 16.25 9.73 -2.60
CA ARG A 205 16.76 8.97 -1.45
C ARG A 205 17.52 9.86 -0.46
N ALA A 206 18.38 10.74 -0.96
CA ALA A 206 19.13 11.68 -0.11
C ALA A 206 18.20 12.66 0.60
N LEU A 207 17.14 13.14 -0.05
CA LEU A 207 16.15 14.03 0.51
C LEU A 207 15.36 13.36 1.65
N TYR A 208 14.92 12.10 1.47
CA TYR A 208 14.29 11.31 2.53
C TYR A 208 15.23 11.10 3.72
N LYS A 209 16.47 10.69 3.46
CA LYS A 209 17.49 10.47 4.49
C LYS A 209 17.76 11.72 5.32
N ALA A 210 17.81 12.90 4.70
CA ALA A 210 18.01 14.19 5.39
C ALA A 210 16.86 14.53 6.37
N ARG A 211 15.70 13.87 6.24
CA ARG A 211 14.53 14.00 7.13
C ARG A 211 14.37 12.80 8.08
N GLY A 212 15.37 11.92 8.15
CA GLY A 212 15.35 10.72 9.00
C GLY A 212 14.40 9.63 8.51
N MET A 213 14.06 9.63 7.22
CA MET A 213 13.20 8.64 6.59
C MET A 213 14.00 7.76 5.62
N THR A 214 13.51 6.55 5.43
CA THR A 214 14.04 5.63 4.42
C THR A 214 13.31 5.80 3.09
N LEU A 215 14.05 5.77 1.98
CA LEU A 215 13.53 5.52 0.65
C LEU A 215 14.50 4.59 -0.06
N ARG A 216 14.06 3.41 -0.45
CA ARG A 216 14.84 2.39 -1.16
C ARG A 216 14.11 2.02 -2.46
N PRO A 217 14.28 2.78 -3.55
CA PRO A 217 13.79 2.37 -4.86
C PRO A 217 14.44 1.02 -5.25
N ARG A 218 13.67 0.11 -5.82
CA ARG A 218 14.15 -1.21 -6.24
C ARG A 218 13.96 -1.40 -7.74
N SER A 219 14.88 -2.09 -8.37
CA SER A 219 14.77 -2.51 -9.77
C SER A 219 13.64 -3.54 -9.93
N ARG A 220 13.23 -3.76 -11.18
CA ARG A 220 12.25 -4.80 -11.51
C ARG A 220 12.67 -6.17 -10.99
N ALA A 221 13.96 -6.51 -11.09
CA ALA A 221 14.48 -7.77 -10.62
C ALA A 221 14.39 -7.92 -9.09
N GLU A 222 14.78 -6.87 -8.34
CA GLU A 222 14.69 -6.84 -6.88
C GLU A 222 13.23 -6.92 -6.42
N LEU A 223 12.28 -6.23 -7.08
CA LEU A 223 10.85 -6.38 -6.77
C LEU A 223 10.35 -7.79 -7.06
N THR A 224 10.78 -8.39 -8.18
CA THR A 224 10.37 -9.75 -8.55
C THR A 224 10.82 -10.77 -7.50
N ALA A 225 11.95 -10.54 -6.84
CA ALA A 225 12.46 -11.44 -5.80
C ALA A 225 11.51 -11.58 -4.59
N PHE A 226 10.71 -10.56 -4.27
CA PHE A 226 9.70 -10.65 -3.20
C PHE A 226 8.57 -11.66 -3.49
N PHE A 227 8.41 -12.07 -4.74
CA PHE A 227 7.44 -13.10 -5.14
C PHE A 227 8.04 -14.51 -5.17
N HIS A 228 9.22 -14.70 -4.56
CA HIS A 228 9.86 -16.01 -4.49
C HIS A 228 8.92 -17.09 -3.94
N GLY A 229 8.88 -18.24 -4.60
CA GLY A 229 8.01 -19.37 -4.21
C GLY A 229 6.52 -19.19 -4.51
N LEU A 230 6.12 -18.07 -5.10
CA LEU A 230 4.75 -17.80 -5.51
C LEU A 230 4.58 -17.90 -7.03
N GLU A 231 3.37 -18.09 -7.47
CA GLU A 231 3.00 -18.12 -8.89
C GLU A 231 2.53 -16.75 -9.36
N LEU A 232 3.36 -16.07 -10.17
CA LEU A 232 2.99 -14.77 -10.71
C LEU A 232 1.75 -14.87 -11.60
N VAL A 233 0.80 -13.96 -11.38
CA VAL A 233 -0.38 -13.78 -12.22
C VAL A 233 0.03 -12.94 -13.44
N GLU A 234 -0.40 -13.35 -14.64
CA GLU A 234 -0.14 -12.57 -15.85
C GLU A 234 -0.65 -11.11 -15.72
N PRO A 235 0.15 -10.14 -16.16
CA PRO A 235 1.36 -10.21 -16.98
C PRO A 235 2.69 -10.37 -16.20
N GLY A 236 2.66 -10.81 -14.96
CA GLY A 236 3.80 -10.85 -14.07
C GLY A 236 4.11 -9.50 -13.45
N VAL A 237 5.39 -9.23 -13.14
CA VAL A 237 5.84 -7.91 -12.68
C VAL A 237 5.96 -6.99 -13.89
N SER A 238 5.16 -5.95 -13.93
CA SER A 238 5.09 -4.94 -15.01
C SER A 238 5.11 -3.53 -14.44
N LEU A 239 5.13 -2.52 -15.30
CA LEU A 239 4.78 -1.17 -14.86
C LEU A 239 3.40 -1.19 -14.23
N SER A 240 3.22 -0.42 -13.15
CA SER A 240 1.93 -0.34 -12.45
C SER A 240 0.79 0.12 -13.37
N ALA A 241 1.10 0.96 -14.36
CA ALA A 241 0.14 1.40 -15.39
C ALA A 241 -0.33 0.25 -16.29
N ASP A 242 0.56 -0.71 -16.59
CA ASP A 242 0.36 -1.76 -17.59
C ASP A 242 -0.24 -3.06 -17.03
N TRP A 243 -0.35 -3.15 -15.69
CA TRP A 243 -0.94 -4.33 -15.08
C TRP A 243 -2.45 -4.36 -15.30
N ARG A 244 -2.90 -5.19 -16.23
CA ARG A 244 -4.31 -5.42 -16.61
C ARG A 244 -5.12 -4.12 -16.77
N PRO A 245 -4.74 -3.23 -17.70
CA PRO A 245 -5.41 -1.94 -17.89
C PRO A 245 -6.89 -2.06 -18.28
N GLU A 246 -7.30 -3.19 -18.86
CA GLU A 246 -8.68 -3.51 -19.25
C GLU A 246 -9.64 -3.62 -18.03
N LEU A 247 -9.13 -3.78 -16.81
CA LEU A 247 -9.94 -3.97 -15.61
C LEU A 247 -10.35 -2.66 -14.92
N GLY A 248 -9.92 -1.52 -15.39
CA GLY A 248 -10.24 -0.26 -14.71
C GLY A 248 -9.78 0.98 -15.43
N GLU A 249 -9.68 2.05 -14.67
CA GLU A 249 -9.23 3.34 -15.19
C GLU A 249 -7.77 3.27 -15.63
N VAL A 250 -7.50 3.77 -16.83
CA VAL A 250 -6.16 4.05 -17.32
C VAL A 250 -5.87 5.51 -17.07
N ILE A 251 -4.85 5.79 -16.27
CA ILE A 251 -4.41 7.16 -16.02
C ILE A 251 -3.58 7.62 -17.21
N GLU A 252 -4.11 8.56 -17.97
CA GLU A 252 -3.34 9.23 -19.02
C GLU A 252 -2.30 10.15 -18.38
N VAL A 253 -1.04 9.88 -18.66
CA VAL A 253 0.08 10.69 -18.19
C VAL A 253 0.65 11.48 -19.38
N PRO A 254 0.76 12.79 -19.27
CA PRO A 254 1.37 13.60 -20.32
C PRO A 254 2.85 13.21 -20.52
N GLY A 255 3.26 13.04 -21.78
CA GLY A 255 4.63 12.67 -22.13
C GLY A 255 4.75 11.20 -22.52
N HIS A 256 5.97 10.80 -22.92
CA HIS A 256 6.26 9.45 -23.39
C HIS A 256 7.10 8.65 -22.39
N GLU A 257 7.46 9.23 -21.25
CA GLU A 257 8.26 8.56 -20.25
C GLU A 257 7.38 7.66 -19.35
N PRO A 258 7.85 6.45 -19.05
CA PRO A 258 7.11 5.57 -18.18
C PRO A 258 7.02 6.14 -16.75
N ILE A 259 5.92 5.92 -16.07
CA ILE A 259 5.79 6.20 -14.65
C ILE A 259 6.67 5.23 -13.87
N PRO A 260 7.61 5.72 -13.03
CA PRO A 260 8.64 4.88 -12.39
C PRO A 260 8.08 4.07 -11.22
N GLY A 261 7.27 3.07 -11.52
CA GLY A 261 6.69 2.15 -10.56
C GLY A 261 6.36 0.80 -11.17
N TYR A 262 6.79 -0.27 -10.52
CA TYR A 262 6.42 -1.63 -10.85
C TYR A 262 5.38 -2.18 -9.90
N ALA A 263 4.59 -3.11 -10.41
CA ALA A 263 3.59 -3.82 -9.63
C ALA A 263 3.49 -5.29 -10.08
N GLY A 264 2.98 -6.12 -9.20
CA GLY A 264 2.72 -7.52 -9.48
C GLY A 264 1.72 -8.12 -8.51
N VAL A 265 1.11 -9.22 -8.94
CA VAL A 265 0.25 -10.08 -8.14
C VAL A 265 0.76 -11.50 -8.27
N ALA A 266 0.86 -12.24 -7.17
CA ALA A 266 1.24 -13.63 -7.20
C ALA A 266 0.38 -14.47 -6.25
N ARG A 267 0.15 -15.73 -6.63
CA ARG A 267 -0.65 -16.70 -5.88
C ARG A 267 0.24 -17.63 -5.08
N LYS A 268 -0.11 -17.88 -3.83
CA LYS A 268 0.45 -18.97 -3.03
C LYS A 268 -0.22 -20.30 -3.41
N ARG A 269 0.57 -21.29 -3.80
CA ARG A 269 0.09 -22.63 -4.14
C ARG A 269 -0.30 -23.46 -2.93
#